data_ab68ff6b0becafc5043fadbde9e3ec7b
#
_entry.id   ab68ff6b0becafc5043fadbde9e3ec7b
#
_cell.length_a   1.000
_cell.length_b   1.000
_cell.length_c   1.000
_cell.angle_alpha   90.00
_cell.angle_beta   90.00
_cell.angle_gamma   90.00
#
_symmetry.space_group_name_H-M   'P 1'
#
loop_
_entity.id
_entity.type
_entity.pdbx_description
1 polymer ?
#
loop_
_entity_poly.entity_id
_entity_poly.type
_entity_poly.pdbx_seq_one_letter_code
_entity_poly.pdbx_strand_id
1 'polypeptide(L)'
;LYEPMKPLPRTLQASIASRIKIMGNLDIAEKRLPQDGRIRLKIAGRDYDVRLSTVPVAFGERLVLRLLPDSQALLDLEKIGFNKEQSRVLARIIRRPNGIFLVTGPTGSGKTTTLHACLSEINDIDKNIITIEEPIEFVHQNKESFFTQREIGVDSPTFGQALRAATRQDP
;
A
#
# COMPACT_ATOMS: atom_id res chain seq x y z
N LEU A 1 2.29 -18.32 11.05
CA LEU A 1 2.40 -18.86 12.42
C LEU A 1 1.92 -17.76 13.36
N TYR A 2 0.81 -17.99 14.05
CA TYR A 2 0.33 -17.08 15.09
C TYR A 2 1.02 -17.46 16.40
N GLU A 3 1.85 -16.56 16.94
CA GLU A 3 2.25 -16.67 18.32
C GLU A 3 1.14 -16.06 19.18
N PRO A 4 0.45 -16.86 20.02
CA PRO A 4 -0.57 -16.32 20.89
C PRO A 4 0.10 -15.44 21.96
N MET A 5 -0.17 -14.14 21.91
CA MET A 5 0.16 -13.25 23.00
C MET A 5 -0.66 -13.61 24.24
N LYS A 6 -0.15 -13.32 25.45
CA LYS A 6 -0.93 -13.50 26.68
C LYS A 6 -2.28 -12.79 26.55
N PRO A 7 -3.41 -13.47 26.87
CA PRO A 7 -4.72 -12.85 26.77
C PRO A 7 -4.80 -11.62 27.69
N LEU A 8 -5.26 -10.52 27.12
CA LEU A 8 -5.48 -9.29 27.85
C LEU A 8 -6.74 -9.41 28.74
N PRO A 9 -6.78 -8.73 29.89
CA PRO A 9 -7.99 -8.68 30.71
C PRO A 9 -9.19 -8.18 29.91
N ARG A 10 -10.34 -8.83 30.05
CA ARG A 10 -11.59 -8.44 29.36
C ARG A 10 -12.01 -6.99 29.65
N THR A 11 -11.67 -6.48 30.82
CA THR A 11 -11.93 -5.09 31.22
C THR A 11 -11.24 -4.05 30.34
N LEU A 12 -10.14 -4.40 29.68
CA LEU A 12 -9.40 -3.51 28.78
C LEU A 12 -9.85 -3.61 27.32
N GLN A 13 -10.70 -4.57 26.98
CA GLN A 13 -11.09 -4.84 25.58
C GLN A 13 -11.68 -3.60 24.91
N ALA A 14 -12.65 -2.94 25.54
CA ALA A 14 -13.33 -1.78 24.98
C ALA A 14 -12.38 -0.57 24.81
N SER A 15 -11.53 -0.31 25.81
CA SER A 15 -10.59 0.81 25.78
C SER A 15 -9.49 0.61 24.73
N ILE A 16 -8.98 -0.61 24.57
CA ILE A 16 -7.99 -0.95 23.56
C ILE A 16 -8.61 -0.82 22.14
N ALA A 17 -9.81 -1.37 21.93
CA ALA A 17 -10.50 -1.26 20.65
C ALA A 17 -10.74 0.21 20.27
N SER A 18 -11.26 1.02 21.19
CA SER A 18 -11.46 2.45 20.98
C SER A 18 -10.15 3.17 20.66
N ARG A 19 -9.09 2.88 21.37
CA ARG A 19 -7.77 3.50 21.12
C ARG A 19 -7.23 3.16 19.72
N ILE A 20 -7.33 1.89 19.32
CA ILE A 20 -6.89 1.45 17.99
C ILE A 20 -7.74 2.10 16.90
N LYS A 21 -9.07 2.19 17.09
CA LYS A 21 -9.96 2.87 16.14
C LYS A 21 -9.60 4.36 15.99
N ILE A 22 -9.34 5.06 17.08
CA ILE A 22 -8.89 6.47 17.05
C ILE A 22 -7.58 6.60 16.27
N MET A 23 -6.61 5.73 16.52
CA MET A 23 -5.34 5.75 15.81
C MET A 23 -5.48 5.47 14.31
N GLY A 24 -6.46 4.66 13.92
CA GLY A 24 -6.81 4.34 12.53
C GLY A 24 -7.78 5.33 11.89
N ASN A 25 -8.16 6.40 12.59
CA ASN A 25 -9.16 7.39 12.16
C ASN A 25 -10.53 6.77 11.82
N LEU A 26 -10.94 5.78 12.62
CA LEU A 26 -12.22 5.08 12.49
C LEU A 26 -13.26 5.60 13.49
N ASP A 27 -14.53 5.42 13.17
CA ASP A 27 -15.65 5.75 14.06
C ASP A 27 -15.71 4.77 15.25
N ILE A 28 -15.52 5.29 16.47
CA ILE A 28 -15.57 4.51 17.71
C ILE A 28 -16.98 4.13 18.11
N ALA A 29 -17.99 4.88 17.66
CA ALA A 29 -19.40 4.63 17.98
C ALA A 29 -19.99 3.52 17.09
N GLU A 30 -19.55 3.40 15.84
CA GLU A 30 -20.03 2.36 14.93
C GLU A 30 -19.36 1.02 15.23
N LYS A 31 -20.19 0.04 15.63
CA LYS A 31 -19.74 -1.32 16.02
C LYS A 31 -20.42 -2.42 15.20
N ARG A 32 -21.30 -2.05 14.28
CA ARG A 32 -22.14 -2.99 13.51
C ARG A 32 -21.65 -3.17 12.08
N LEU A 33 -20.85 -2.23 11.59
CA LEU A 33 -20.32 -2.24 10.24
C LEU A 33 -18.79 -2.45 10.25
N PRO A 34 -18.24 -3.19 9.29
CA PRO A 34 -16.81 -3.26 9.08
C PRO A 34 -16.24 -1.86 8.78
N GLN A 35 -15.04 -1.60 9.27
CA GLN A 35 -14.31 -0.37 8.98
C GLN A 35 -12.87 -0.69 8.67
N ASP A 36 -12.27 0.03 7.72
CA ASP A 36 -10.88 -0.08 7.35
C ASP A 36 -10.17 1.26 7.56
N GLY A 37 -8.92 1.21 8.02
CA GLY A 37 -8.12 2.39 8.30
C GLY A 37 -6.63 2.11 8.26
N ARG A 38 -5.84 3.18 8.47
CA ARG A 38 -4.38 3.11 8.51
C ARG A 38 -3.86 3.77 9.77
N ILE A 39 -2.82 3.17 10.33
CA ILE A 39 -2.10 3.70 11.49
C ILE A 39 -0.64 3.88 11.08
N ARG A 40 -0.11 5.07 11.22
CA ARG A 40 1.34 5.32 11.11
C ARG A 40 1.95 5.31 12.49
N LEU A 41 2.95 4.44 12.66
CA LEU A 41 3.66 4.28 13.93
C LEU A 41 5.13 4.55 13.73
N LYS A 42 5.74 5.24 14.69
CA LYS A 42 7.20 5.40 14.74
C LYS A 42 7.73 4.56 15.90
N ILE A 43 8.47 3.49 15.60
CA ILE A 43 9.01 2.56 16.59
C ILE A 43 10.54 2.52 16.43
N ALA A 44 11.26 2.81 17.48
CA ALA A 44 12.74 2.83 17.47
C ALA A 44 13.35 3.65 16.30
N GLY A 45 12.72 4.78 15.96
CA GLY A 45 13.17 5.68 14.89
C GLY A 45 12.80 5.26 13.47
N ARG A 46 12.11 4.12 13.30
CA ARG A 46 11.60 3.64 12.00
C ARG A 46 10.10 3.88 11.88
N ASP A 47 9.68 4.28 10.71
CA ASP A 47 8.27 4.46 10.40
C ASP A 47 7.66 3.12 9.95
N TYR A 48 6.49 2.79 10.51
CA TYR A 48 5.71 1.60 10.17
C TYR A 48 4.31 2.02 9.75
N ASP A 49 3.88 1.52 8.61
CA ASP A 49 2.49 1.59 8.18
C ASP A 49 1.77 0.30 8.61
N VAL A 50 0.61 0.48 9.25
CA VAL A 50 -0.23 -0.62 9.72
C VAL A 50 -1.62 -0.47 9.12
N ARG A 51 -2.07 -1.45 8.37
CA ARG A 51 -3.47 -1.56 7.97
C ARG A 51 -4.29 -2.08 9.14
N LEU A 52 -5.38 -1.39 9.41
CA LEU A 52 -6.36 -1.76 10.40
C LEU A 52 -7.67 -2.13 9.69
N SER A 53 -8.21 -3.31 10.00
CA SER A 53 -9.58 -3.68 9.64
C SER A 53 -10.33 -4.09 10.89
N THR A 54 -11.57 -3.59 11.03
CA THR A 54 -12.46 -3.98 12.12
C THR A 54 -13.68 -4.68 11.55
N VAL A 55 -14.08 -5.79 12.15
CA VAL A 55 -15.23 -6.58 11.72
C VAL A 55 -16.09 -6.92 12.94
N PRO A 56 -17.40 -6.67 12.89
CA PRO A 56 -18.33 -7.15 13.94
C PRO A 56 -18.30 -8.66 14.06
N VAL A 57 -18.28 -9.17 15.28
CA VAL A 57 -18.36 -10.59 15.59
C VAL A 57 -19.30 -10.82 16.77
N ALA A 58 -19.71 -12.07 17.04
CA ALA A 58 -20.69 -12.41 18.06
C ALA A 58 -20.40 -11.84 19.47
N PHE A 59 -19.13 -11.67 19.82
CA PHE A 59 -18.70 -11.19 21.15
C PHE A 59 -17.97 -9.85 21.12
N GLY A 60 -18.30 -8.98 20.18
CA GLY A 60 -17.71 -7.64 20.03
C GLY A 60 -17.16 -7.38 18.65
N GLU A 61 -15.97 -6.82 18.57
CA GLU A 61 -15.29 -6.52 17.30
C GLU A 61 -13.96 -7.26 17.20
N ARG A 62 -13.68 -7.83 16.03
CA ARG A 62 -12.36 -8.34 15.68
C ARG A 62 -11.57 -7.23 15.02
N LEU A 63 -10.41 -6.92 15.57
CA LEU A 63 -9.47 -5.97 14.98
C LEU A 63 -8.31 -6.76 14.37
N VAL A 64 -8.02 -6.50 13.12
CA VAL A 64 -6.90 -7.10 12.40
C VAL A 64 -5.93 -5.98 12.04
N LEU A 65 -4.72 -6.07 12.58
CA LEU A 65 -3.64 -5.12 12.29
C LEU A 65 -2.59 -5.85 11.44
N ARG A 66 -2.38 -5.36 10.22
CA ARG A 66 -1.35 -5.89 9.33
C ARG A 66 -0.23 -4.88 9.20
N LEU A 67 0.93 -5.23 9.70
CA LEU A 67 2.16 -4.47 9.49
C LEU A 67 2.53 -4.56 8.01
N LEU A 68 2.69 -3.41 7.37
CA LEU A 68 3.24 -3.34 6.03
C LEU A 68 4.77 -3.31 6.15
N PRO A 69 5.50 -4.16 5.43
CA PRO A 69 6.95 -4.16 5.47
C PRO A 69 7.51 -2.84 4.94
N ASP A 70 8.62 -2.39 5.52
CA ASP A 70 9.42 -1.30 4.95
C ASP A 70 10.03 -1.79 3.63
N SER A 71 9.42 -1.37 2.54
CA SER A 71 9.57 -1.99 1.23
C SER A 71 10.64 -1.34 0.35
N GLN A 72 11.38 -0.35 0.85
CA GLN A 72 12.45 0.29 0.07
C GLN A 72 13.53 -0.69 -0.42
N ALA A 73 13.75 -1.79 0.29
CA ALA A 73 14.72 -2.80 -0.09
C ALA A 73 14.29 -3.70 -1.27
N LEU A 74 13.00 -3.73 -1.61
CA LEU A 74 12.42 -4.61 -2.64
C LEU A 74 12.13 -3.90 -3.98
N LEU A 75 12.58 -2.65 -4.14
CA LEU A 75 12.30 -1.85 -5.34
C LEU A 75 13.41 -1.94 -6.41
N ASP A 76 14.21 -2.99 -6.37
CA ASP A 76 15.30 -3.24 -7.31
C ASP A 76 15.02 -4.54 -8.07
N LEU A 77 15.01 -4.48 -9.39
CA LEU A 77 14.71 -5.62 -10.26
C LEU A 77 15.61 -6.82 -10.01
N GLU A 78 16.91 -6.61 -9.76
CA GLU A 78 17.84 -7.70 -9.49
C GLU A 78 17.57 -8.35 -8.13
N LYS A 79 17.19 -7.55 -7.11
CA LYS A 79 16.86 -8.06 -5.77
C LYS A 79 15.57 -8.87 -5.73
N ILE A 80 14.62 -8.58 -6.61
CA ILE A 80 13.36 -9.36 -6.71
C ILE A 80 13.52 -10.60 -7.61
N GLY A 81 14.70 -10.86 -8.16
CA GLY A 81 15.04 -12.11 -8.83
C GLY A 81 15.20 -12.05 -10.34
N PHE A 82 15.13 -10.88 -10.97
CA PHE A 82 15.48 -10.74 -12.39
C PHE A 82 16.97 -10.87 -12.59
N ASN A 83 17.39 -11.65 -13.60
CA ASN A 83 18.77 -11.64 -14.01
C ASN A 83 19.12 -10.37 -14.82
N LYS A 84 20.40 -10.10 -15.03
CA LYS A 84 20.88 -8.87 -15.71
C LYS A 84 20.31 -8.69 -17.12
N GLU A 85 20.15 -9.78 -17.87
CA GLU A 85 19.58 -9.73 -19.22
C GLU A 85 18.10 -9.39 -19.19
N GLN A 86 17.33 -10.05 -18.31
CA GLN A 86 15.92 -9.76 -18.10
C GLN A 86 15.69 -8.31 -17.62
N SER A 87 16.49 -7.83 -16.67
CA SER A 87 16.43 -6.46 -16.18
C SER A 87 16.68 -5.45 -17.30
N ARG A 88 17.67 -5.68 -18.18
CA ARG A 88 17.94 -4.82 -19.34
C ARG A 88 16.79 -4.80 -20.35
N VAL A 89 16.21 -5.96 -20.65
CA VAL A 89 15.06 -6.05 -21.56
C VAL A 89 13.88 -5.31 -20.98
N LEU A 90 13.57 -5.53 -19.70
CA LEU A 90 12.46 -4.89 -18.99
C LEU A 90 12.66 -3.36 -18.94
N ALA A 91 13.83 -2.88 -18.53
CA ALA A 91 14.15 -1.45 -18.49
C ALA A 91 13.96 -0.77 -19.86
N ARG A 92 14.35 -1.45 -20.95
CA ARG A 92 14.13 -0.94 -22.31
C ARG A 92 12.64 -0.87 -22.69
N ILE A 93 11.81 -1.81 -22.22
CA ILE A 93 10.38 -1.85 -22.52
C ILE A 93 9.65 -0.74 -21.75
N ILE A 94 9.91 -0.61 -20.46
CA ILE A 94 9.21 0.36 -19.59
C ILE A 94 9.61 1.83 -19.87
N ARG A 95 10.77 2.05 -20.50
CA ARG A 95 11.23 3.39 -20.91
C ARG A 95 10.68 3.84 -22.26
N ARG A 96 9.83 3.04 -22.93
CA ARG A 96 9.20 3.46 -24.18
C ARG A 96 8.19 4.59 -23.92
N PRO A 97 8.15 5.62 -24.79
CA PRO A 97 7.28 6.78 -24.58
C PRO A 97 5.79 6.44 -24.73
N ASN A 98 5.46 5.35 -25.39
CA ASN A 98 4.08 4.95 -25.68
C ASN A 98 3.90 3.45 -25.47
N GLY A 99 2.72 3.05 -25.00
CA GLY A 99 2.34 1.65 -24.88
C GLY A 99 1.62 1.36 -23.58
N ILE A 100 1.30 0.07 -23.40
CA ILE A 100 0.73 -0.49 -22.17
C ILE A 100 1.60 -1.67 -21.78
N PHE A 101 2.05 -1.70 -20.54
CA PHE A 101 2.75 -2.83 -19.94
C PHE A 101 1.85 -3.51 -18.92
N LEU A 102 1.48 -4.78 -19.18
CA LEU A 102 0.58 -5.54 -18.30
C LEU A 102 1.37 -6.55 -17.46
N VAL A 103 1.15 -6.51 -16.14
CA VAL A 103 1.68 -7.50 -15.20
C VAL A 103 0.50 -8.31 -14.64
N THR A 104 0.48 -9.61 -14.95
CA THR A 104 -0.61 -10.50 -14.57
C THR A 104 -0.11 -11.69 -13.76
N GLY A 105 -1.01 -12.33 -13.02
CA GLY A 105 -0.71 -13.52 -12.23
C GLY A 105 -1.64 -13.67 -11.02
N PRO A 106 -1.60 -14.81 -10.31
CA PRO A 106 -2.40 -15.04 -9.11
C PRO A 106 -1.95 -14.14 -7.94
N THR A 107 -2.74 -14.12 -6.87
CA THR A 107 -2.36 -13.42 -5.63
C THR A 107 -1.07 -14.01 -5.07
N GLY A 108 -0.16 -13.14 -4.62
CA GLY A 108 1.14 -13.54 -4.07
C GLY A 108 2.21 -13.87 -5.12
N SER A 109 1.94 -13.73 -6.43
CA SER A 109 2.93 -13.97 -7.50
C SER A 109 3.97 -12.86 -7.68
N GLY A 110 3.87 -11.76 -6.92
CA GLY A 110 4.81 -10.64 -6.99
C GLY A 110 4.43 -9.54 -7.99
N LYS A 111 3.15 -9.49 -8.46
CA LYS A 111 2.70 -8.43 -9.39
C LYS A 111 3.03 -7.03 -8.88
N THR A 112 2.54 -6.71 -7.68
CA THR A 112 2.74 -5.39 -7.05
C THR A 112 4.23 -5.10 -6.86
N THR A 113 5.00 -6.07 -6.35
CA THR A 113 6.45 -5.93 -6.19
C THR A 113 7.15 -5.64 -7.52
N THR A 114 6.78 -6.34 -8.59
CA THR A 114 7.34 -6.12 -9.93
C THR A 114 6.99 -4.74 -10.48
N LEU A 115 5.71 -4.31 -10.35
CA LEU A 115 5.28 -2.99 -10.79
C LEU A 115 6.03 -1.88 -10.06
N HIS A 116 6.16 -1.97 -8.73
CA HIS A 116 6.90 -0.96 -7.96
C HIS A 116 8.40 -0.96 -8.25
N ALA A 117 9.01 -2.11 -8.52
CA ALA A 117 10.40 -2.16 -8.99
C ALA A 117 10.55 -1.49 -10.37
N CYS A 118 9.61 -1.71 -11.30
CA CYS A 118 9.57 -1.01 -12.59
C CYS A 118 9.40 0.50 -12.41
N LEU A 119 8.49 0.94 -11.52
CA LEU A 119 8.30 2.36 -11.22
C LEU A 119 9.56 2.98 -10.61
N SER A 120 10.25 2.28 -9.73
CA SER A 120 11.52 2.73 -9.16
C SER A 120 12.62 2.90 -10.22
N GLU A 121 12.62 2.04 -11.25
CA GLU A 121 13.57 2.07 -12.37
C GLU A 121 13.36 3.27 -13.31
N ILE A 122 12.11 3.74 -13.46
CA ILE A 122 11.76 4.89 -14.32
C ILE A 122 11.58 6.20 -13.54
N ASN A 123 11.88 6.21 -12.24
CA ASN A 123 11.76 7.38 -11.36
C ASN A 123 12.95 8.33 -11.59
N ASP A 124 12.96 9.00 -12.76
CA ASP A 124 13.98 9.94 -13.23
C ASP A 124 13.45 11.40 -13.18
N ILE A 125 14.35 12.39 -13.23
CA ILE A 125 14.10 13.85 -13.07
C ILE A 125 12.97 14.38 -13.97
N ASP A 126 12.84 13.85 -15.19
CA ASP A 126 11.92 14.37 -16.21
C ASP A 126 10.57 13.63 -16.26
N LYS A 127 10.21 12.89 -15.21
CA LYS A 127 8.99 12.08 -15.22
C LYS A 127 7.97 12.58 -14.20
N ASN A 128 6.71 12.59 -14.64
CA ASN A 128 5.56 12.74 -13.78
C ASN A 128 4.88 11.37 -13.65
N ILE A 129 5.06 10.70 -12.53
CA ILE A 129 4.53 9.35 -12.31
C ILE A 129 3.28 9.42 -11.46
N ILE A 130 2.18 8.91 -11.99
CA ILE A 130 0.91 8.85 -11.28
C ILE A 130 0.50 7.38 -11.10
N THR A 131 0.27 6.96 -9.87
CA THR A 131 -0.32 5.67 -9.59
C THR A 131 -1.76 5.80 -9.10
N ILE A 132 -2.57 4.79 -9.41
CA ILE A 132 -3.94 4.65 -8.93
C ILE A 132 -4.06 3.23 -8.37
N GLU A 133 -4.25 3.11 -7.08
CA GLU A 133 -4.09 1.86 -6.35
C GLU A 133 -5.31 1.57 -5.45
N GLU A 134 -5.59 0.31 -5.21
CA GLU A 134 -6.65 -0.14 -4.28
C GLU A 134 -6.16 -1.36 -3.47
N PRO A 135 -5.57 -1.09 -2.32
CA PRO A 135 -5.03 0.15 -1.79
C PRO A 135 -3.54 0.36 -2.14
N ILE A 136 -2.96 1.50 -1.73
CA ILE A 136 -1.50 1.72 -1.83
C ILE A 136 -0.78 0.69 -0.94
N GLU A 137 0.07 -0.14 -1.53
CA GLU A 137 0.87 -1.14 -0.80
C GLU A 137 2.27 -0.65 -0.45
N PHE A 138 2.86 0.22 -1.29
CA PHE A 138 4.20 0.76 -1.14
C PHE A 138 4.15 2.27 -1.29
N VAL A 139 4.77 2.98 -0.36
CA VAL A 139 4.88 4.45 -0.47
C VAL A 139 6.20 4.79 -1.15
N HIS A 140 6.11 5.43 -2.31
CA HIS A 140 7.27 5.95 -3.01
C HIS A 140 7.68 7.31 -2.45
N GLN A 141 8.98 7.52 -2.32
CA GLN A 141 9.51 8.85 -2.03
C GLN A 141 9.79 9.58 -3.36
N ASN A 142 9.49 10.87 -3.40
CA ASN A 142 9.94 11.74 -4.48
C ASN A 142 11.48 11.76 -4.46
N LYS A 143 12.10 11.08 -5.43
CA LYS A 143 13.55 11.16 -5.61
C LYS A 143 13.89 12.32 -6.52
N GLU A 144 13.60 12.15 -7.79
CA GLU A 144 13.91 13.11 -8.85
C GLU A 144 12.68 13.42 -9.72
N SER A 145 11.69 12.52 -9.76
CA SER A 145 10.40 12.69 -10.41
C SER A 145 9.32 13.21 -9.47
N PHE A 146 8.29 13.82 -10.04
CA PHE A 146 7.03 14.01 -9.31
C PHE A 146 6.28 12.68 -9.23
N PHE A 147 6.14 12.14 -8.02
CA PHE A 147 5.46 10.88 -7.79
C PHE A 147 4.14 11.11 -7.03
N THR A 148 3.02 10.92 -7.72
CA THR A 148 1.69 11.10 -7.15
C THR A 148 0.98 9.76 -7.03
N GLN A 149 0.75 9.31 -5.80
CA GLN A 149 0.00 8.07 -5.52
C GLN A 149 -1.42 8.42 -5.08
N ARG A 150 -2.40 7.78 -5.67
CA ARG A 150 -3.82 7.97 -5.35
C ARG A 150 -4.45 6.66 -4.95
N GLU A 151 -5.15 6.65 -3.83
CA GLU A 151 -5.86 5.49 -3.31
C GLU A 151 -7.35 5.57 -3.63
N ILE A 152 -7.91 4.48 -4.17
CA ILE A 152 -9.35 4.37 -4.37
C ILE A 152 -10.04 4.21 -3.01
N GLY A 153 -11.15 4.93 -2.85
CA GLY A 153 -11.90 4.99 -1.58
C GLY A 153 -11.40 6.08 -0.60
N VAL A 154 -10.20 6.64 -0.83
CA VAL A 154 -9.63 7.74 -0.03
C VAL A 154 -9.50 9.00 -0.88
N ASP A 155 -8.66 8.94 -1.94
CA ASP A 155 -8.35 10.09 -2.79
C ASP A 155 -9.25 10.19 -4.03
N SER A 156 -9.89 9.09 -4.40
CA SER A 156 -10.83 9.03 -5.52
C SER A 156 -11.86 7.93 -5.28
N PRO A 157 -13.13 8.15 -5.63
CA PRO A 157 -14.17 7.13 -5.44
C PRO A 157 -14.07 5.95 -6.41
N THR A 158 -13.47 6.13 -7.60
CA THR A 158 -13.35 5.07 -8.61
C THR A 158 -12.09 5.21 -9.46
N PHE A 159 -11.59 4.09 -10.00
CA PHE A 159 -10.49 4.06 -10.96
C PHE A 159 -10.76 4.94 -12.19
N GLY A 160 -11.98 4.91 -12.74
CA GLY A 160 -12.33 5.69 -13.92
C GLY A 160 -12.28 7.22 -13.68
N GLN A 161 -12.64 7.68 -12.49
CA GLN A 161 -12.52 9.10 -12.14
C GLN A 161 -11.06 9.48 -11.87
N ALA A 162 -10.33 8.63 -11.17
CA ALA A 162 -8.92 8.83 -10.92
C ALA A 162 -8.11 8.92 -12.22
N LEU A 163 -8.36 8.01 -13.17
CA LEU A 163 -7.70 7.99 -14.48
C LEU A 163 -8.01 9.24 -15.31
N ARG A 164 -9.28 9.66 -15.38
CA ARG A 164 -9.66 10.91 -16.07
C ARG A 164 -9.01 12.15 -15.45
N ALA A 165 -8.76 12.14 -14.15
CA ALA A 165 -8.02 13.23 -13.53
C ALA A 165 -6.51 13.16 -13.85
N ALA A 166 -5.94 11.96 -13.86
CA ALA A 166 -4.54 11.74 -14.18
C ALA A 166 -4.17 12.21 -15.59
N THR A 167 -5.00 11.93 -16.60
CA THR A 167 -4.75 12.38 -18.00
C THR A 167 -4.72 13.90 -18.18
N ARG A 168 -5.15 14.68 -17.19
CA ARG A 168 -5.08 16.15 -17.19
C ARG A 168 -3.84 16.70 -16.51
N GLN A 169 -3.03 15.83 -15.94
CA GLN A 169 -1.83 16.20 -15.17
C GLN A 169 -0.53 15.94 -15.94
N ASP A 170 -0.65 15.68 -17.25
CA ASP A 170 0.49 15.42 -18.14
C ASP A 170 1.43 14.32 -17.57
N PRO A 171 0.91 13.09 -17.42
CA PRO A 171 1.64 11.99 -16.83
C PRO A 171 2.72 11.43 -17.75
#